data_99cade258d926bb6416a4027f291bda1
#
_entry.id   99cade258d926bb6416a4027f291bda1
#
_cell.length_a   1.000
_cell.length_b   1.000
_cell.length_c   1.000
_cell.angle_alpha   90.00
_cell.angle_beta   90.00
_cell.angle_gamma   90.00
#
_symmetry.space_group_name_H-M   'P 1'
#
loop_
_entity.id
_entity.type
_entity.pdbx_description
1 polymer ?
#
loop_
_entity_poly.entity_id
_entity_poly.type
_entity_poly.pdbx_seq_one_letter_code
_entity_poly.pdbx_strand_id
1 'polypeptide(L)'
;ECLHETKLIVDLIYEGGIANMRYSISNTAEYGDVTRGPRVITPEVKAEMKKILGEIQSGEFAQEWIKESRSGGKQFEALRQSGRDHQIEEVGERLRGMMPWIQKGKLVDKEKN
;
A
#
# COMPACT_ATOMS: atom_id res chain seq x y z
N GLU A 1 12.83 0.33 7.37
CA GLU A 1 13.42 1.44 6.64
C GLU A 1 12.54 1.90 5.47
N CYS A 2 12.20 1.02 4.55
CA CYS A 2 11.33 1.38 3.40
C CYS A 2 9.99 2.00 3.82
N LEU A 3 9.37 1.52 4.89
CA LEU A 3 8.09 2.08 5.38
C LEU A 3 8.28 3.46 6.01
N HIS A 4 9.35 3.67 6.75
CA HIS A 4 9.65 4.97 7.35
C HIS A 4 9.99 6.00 6.28
N GLU A 5 10.78 5.62 5.30
CA GLU A 5 11.10 6.45 4.14
C GLU A 5 9.83 6.82 3.35
N THR A 6 8.93 5.86 3.13
CA THR A 6 7.64 6.11 2.46
C THR A 6 6.84 7.19 3.20
N LYS A 7 6.82 7.17 4.54
CA LYS A 7 6.14 8.22 5.32
C LYS A 7 6.72 9.60 5.05
N LEU A 8 8.04 9.74 5.07
CA LEU A 8 8.72 11.00 4.80
C LEU A 8 8.38 11.52 3.39
N ILE A 9 8.45 10.65 2.38
CA ILE A 9 8.13 11.00 0.99
C ILE A 9 6.69 11.45 0.85
N VAL A 10 5.75 10.76 1.50
CA VAL A 10 4.32 11.15 1.49
C VAL A 10 4.12 12.52 2.16
N ASP A 11 4.74 12.76 3.31
CA ASP A 11 4.66 14.05 4.00
C ASP A 11 5.18 15.20 3.11
N LEU A 12 6.32 15.00 2.44
CA LEU A 12 6.89 15.99 1.51
C LEU A 12 5.98 16.26 0.30
N ILE A 13 5.36 15.23 -0.27
CA ILE A 13 4.39 15.39 -1.38
C ILE A 13 3.14 16.12 -0.90
N TYR A 14 2.63 15.76 0.27
CA TYR A 14 1.45 16.38 0.84
C TYR A 14 1.66 17.86 1.13
N GLU A 15 2.81 18.25 1.66
CA GLU A 15 3.15 19.62 2.01
C GLU A 15 3.42 20.50 0.78
N GLY A 16 4.18 19.98 -0.19
CA GLY A 16 4.73 20.81 -1.26
C GLY A 16 4.57 20.29 -2.68
N GLY A 17 3.92 19.13 -2.87
CA GLY A 17 3.77 18.49 -4.17
C GLY A 17 5.01 17.70 -4.60
N ILE A 18 4.90 17.00 -5.73
CA ILE A 18 5.93 16.07 -6.23
C ILE A 18 7.25 16.81 -6.56
N ALA A 19 7.18 18.01 -7.13
CA ALA A 19 8.37 18.78 -7.47
C ALA A 19 9.18 19.19 -6.23
N ASN A 20 8.50 19.64 -5.18
CA ASN A 20 9.17 19.97 -3.92
C ASN A 20 9.70 18.75 -3.18
N MET A 21 8.98 17.62 -3.23
CA MET A 21 9.49 16.36 -2.72
C MET A 21 10.81 15.99 -3.41
N ARG A 22 10.86 16.03 -4.75
CA ARG A 22 12.07 15.74 -5.52
C ARG A 22 13.21 16.69 -5.18
N TYR A 23 12.93 17.97 -5.04
CA TYR A 23 13.93 18.96 -4.60
C TYR A 23 14.49 18.68 -3.20
N SER A 24 13.70 18.05 -2.34
CA SER A 24 14.05 17.78 -0.93
C SER A 24 14.83 16.46 -0.72
N ILE A 25 14.97 15.65 -1.77
CA ILE A 25 15.75 14.40 -1.73
C ILE A 25 17.08 14.56 -2.45
N SER A 26 17.97 13.55 -2.37
CA SER A 26 19.25 13.60 -3.06
C SER A 26 19.08 13.54 -4.59
N ASN A 27 19.98 14.17 -5.32
CA ASN A 27 20.01 14.11 -6.78
C ASN A 27 20.04 12.66 -7.31
N THR A 28 20.70 11.76 -6.61
CA THR A 28 20.75 10.34 -6.97
C THR A 28 19.38 9.68 -6.83
N ALA A 29 18.67 9.97 -5.75
CA ALA A 29 17.32 9.45 -5.52
C ALA A 29 16.33 10.03 -6.54
N GLU A 30 16.39 11.34 -6.81
CA GLU A 30 15.57 11.97 -7.85
C GLU A 30 15.85 11.36 -9.23
N TYR A 31 17.12 11.19 -9.60
CA TYR A 31 17.50 10.54 -10.86
C TYR A 31 16.96 9.11 -10.95
N GLY A 32 16.99 8.36 -9.84
CA GLY A 32 16.39 7.04 -9.74
C GLY A 32 14.89 7.07 -9.97
N ASP A 33 14.18 7.97 -9.33
CA ASP A 33 12.73 8.15 -9.47
C ASP A 33 12.35 8.43 -10.94
N VAL A 34 12.92 9.46 -11.54
CA VAL A 34 12.54 9.87 -12.92
C VAL A 34 12.97 8.90 -14.02
N THR A 35 14.00 8.08 -13.78
CA THR A 35 14.54 7.16 -14.80
C THR A 35 14.12 5.71 -14.59
N ARG A 36 13.91 5.25 -13.34
CA ARG A 36 13.53 3.87 -13.00
C ARG A 36 12.05 3.74 -12.65
N GLY A 37 11.47 4.79 -12.07
CA GLY A 37 10.03 4.84 -11.79
C GLY A 37 9.16 4.45 -12.98
N PRO A 38 9.34 5.05 -14.19
CA PRO A 38 8.56 4.68 -15.38
C PRO A 38 8.76 3.26 -15.89
N ARG A 39 9.80 2.54 -15.46
CA ARG A 39 10.01 1.13 -15.78
C ARG A 39 9.17 0.20 -14.91
N VAL A 40 8.74 0.67 -13.74
CA VAL A 40 7.91 -0.06 -12.79
C VAL A 40 6.46 0.40 -12.90
N ILE A 41 6.23 1.70 -12.88
CA ILE A 41 4.89 2.29 -13.04
C ILE A 41 4.74 2.72 -14.50
N THR A 42 4.36 1.76 -15.31
CA THR A 42 4.23 1.92 -16.77
C THR A 42 2.84 2.47 -17.16
N PRO A 43 2.63 2.87 -18.44
CA PRO A 43 1.31 3.28 -18.92
C PRO A 43 0.22 2.20 -18.75
N GLU A 44 0.59 0.93 -18.78
CA GLU A 44 -0.32 -0.20 -18.57
C GLU A 44 -0.91 -0.19 -17.15
N VAL A 45 -0.15 0.23 -16.14
CA VAL A 45 -0.66 0.41 -14.77
C VAL A 45 -1.81 1.42 -14.75
N LYS A 46 -1.67 2.55 -15.46
CA LYS A 46 -2.74 3.55 -15.58
C LYS A 46 -3.96 3.00 -16.32
N ALA A 47 -3.74 2.19 -17.35
CA ALA A 47 -4.83 1.53 -18.09
C ALA A 47 -5.60 0.56 -17.20
N GLU A 48 -4.89 -0.24 -16.41
CA GLU A 48 -5.51 -1.18 -15.46
C GLU A 48 -6.29 -0.43 -14.35
N MET A 49 -5.75 0.65 -13.81
CA MET A 49 -6.48 1.50 -12.85
C MET A 49 -7.80 2.03 -13.42
N LYS A 50 -7.82 2.43 -14.70
CA LYS A 50 -9.05 2.85 -15.38
C LYS A 50 -10.05 1.71 -15.55
N LYS A 51 -9.58 0.52 -15.86
CA LYS A 51 -10.41 -0.67 -15.97
C LYS A 51 -11.07 -1.00 -14.62
N ILE A 52 -10.28 -1.05 -13.55
CA ILE A 52 -10.79 -1.28 -12.18
C ILE A 52 -11.83 -0.20 -11.80
N LEU A 53 -11.58 1.06 -12.13
CA LEU A 53 -12.57 2.11 -11.91
C LEU A 53 -13.87 1.85 -12.68
N GLY A 54 -13.80 1.36 -13.91
CA GLY A 54 -14.96 0.95 -14.70
C GLY A 54 -15.75 -0.20 -14.05
N GLU A 55 -15.07 -1.21 -13.53
CA GLU A 55 -15.67 -2.33 -12.80
C GLU A 55 -16.40 -1.87 -11.52
N ILE A 56 -15.83 -0.87 -10.82
CA ILE A 56 -16.48 -0.26 -9.67
C ILE A 56 -17.73 0.54 -10.10
N GLN A 57 -17.61 1.37 -11.12
CA GLN A 57 -18.71 2.21 -11.60
C GLN A 57 -19.87 1.41 -12.19
N SER A 58 -19.59 0.30 -12.86
CA SER A 58 -20.59 -0.63 -13.40
C SER A 58 -21.29 -1.48 -12.34
N GLY A 59 -20.72 -1.54 -11.13
CA GLY A 59 -21.19 -2.41 -10.05
C GLY A 59 -20.66 -3.85 -10.13
N GLU A 60 -19.80 -4.18 -11.07
CA GLU A 60 -19.21 -5.51 -11.22
C GLU A 60 -18.43 -5.92 -9.97
N PHE A 61 -17.57 -5.05 -9.46
CA PHE A 61 -16.85 -5.28 -8.20
C PHE A 61 -17.81 -5.51 -7.01
N ALA A 62 -18.87 -4.74 -6.91
CA ALA A 62 -19.88 -4.92 -5.85
C ALA A 62 -20.58 -6.27 -5.95
N GLN A 63 -20.94 -6.71 -7.16
CA GLN A 63 -21.55 -8.01 -7.39
C GLN A 63 -20.61 -9.16 -7.03
N GLU A 64 -19.34 -9.06 -7.40
CA GLU A 64 -18.30 -10.02 -7.05
C GLU A 64 -18.19 -10.16 -5.52
N TRP A 65 -18.08 -9.03 -4.81
CA TRP A 65 -18.00 -9.02 -3.35
C TRP A 65 -19.23 -9.62 -2.68
N ILE A 66 -20.43 -9.27 -3.15
CA ILE A 66 -21.68 -9.82 -2.62
C ILE A 66 -21.75 -11.36 -2.82
N LYS A 67 -21.31 -11.83 -3.98
CA LYS A 67 -21.26 -13.27 -4.28
C LYS A 67 -20.28 -13.99 -3.35
N GLU A 68 -19.06 -13.46 -3.19
CA GLU A 68 -18.06 -14.02 -2.27
C GLU A 68 -18.59 -14.06 -0.83
N SER A 69 -19.13 -12.95 -0.34
CA SER A 69 -19.70 -12.85 1.00
C SER A 69 -20.84 -13.86 1.23
N ARG A 70 -21.77 -13.99 0.28
CA ARG A 70 -22.89 -14.94 0.37
C ARG A 70 -22.45 -16.40 0.28
N SER A 71 -21.32 -16.68 -0.37
CA SER A 71 -20.76 -18.04 -0.47
C SER A 71 -19.95 -18.46 0.76
N GLY A 72 -19.88 -17.61 1.78
CA GLY A 72 -19.18 -17.85 3.03
C GLY A 72 -17.75 -17.31 3.08
N GLY A 73 -17.33 -16.45 2.11
CA GLY A 73 -16.07 -15.70 2.15
C GLY A 73 -14.79 -16.54 2.12
N LYS A 74 -14.83 -17.73 1.55
CA LYS A 74 -13.71 -18.69 1.59
C LYS A 74 -12.48 -18.18 0.88
N GLN A 75 -12.66 -17.55 -0.29
CA GLN A 75 -11.54 -16.98 -1.04
C GLN A 75 -10.95 -15.79 -0.31
N PHE A 76 -11.79 -14.93 0.22
CA PHE A 76 -11.37 -13.78 1.01
C PHE A 76 -10.56 -14.19 2.26
N GLU A 77 -11.03 -15.22 3.00
CA GLU A 77 -10.29 -15.71 4.15
C GLU A 77 -8.95 -16.36 3.77
N ALA A 78 -8.90 -17.09 2.65
CA ALA A 78 -7.64 -17.64 2.14
C ALA A 78 -6.63 -16.52 1.79
N LEU A 79 -7.08 -15.43 1.18
CA LEU A 79 -6.24 -14.27 0.89
C LEU A 79 -5.77 -13.56 2.16
N ARG A 80 -6.65 -13.41 3.15
CA ARG A 80 -6.28 -12.90 4.48
C ARG A 80 -5.20 -13.76 5.15
N GLN A 81 -5.37 -15.09 5.11
CA GLN A 81 -4.40 -16.00 5.70
C GLN A 81 -3.05 -15.90 5.00
N SER A 82 -3.04 -15.88 3.67
CA SER A 82 -1.81 -15.66 2.89
C SER A 82 -1.09 -14.36 3.26
N GLY A 83 -1.85 -13.30 3.52
CA GLY A 83 -1.28 -12.02 4.01
C GLY A 83 -0.66 -12.16 5.41
N ARG A 84 -1.35 -12.84 6.34
CA ARG A 84 -0.83 -13.09 7.70
C ARG A 84 0.44 -13.94 7.71
N ASP A 85 0.56 -14.89 6.80
CA ASP A 85 1.69 -15.82 6.70
C ASP A 85 2.85 -15.25 5.87
N HIS A 86 2.70 -14.05 5.33
CA HIS A 86 3.74 -13.44 4.52
C HIS A 86 4.95 -13.07 5.39
N GLN A 87 6.16 -13.33 4.89
CA GLN A 87 7.43 -13.04 5.59
C GLN A 87 7.55 -11.60 6.10
N ILE A 88 6.88 -10.65 5.44
CA ILE A 88 6.91 -9.23 5.84
C ILE A 88 6.30 -9.02 7.24
N GLU A 89 5.33 -9.84 7.65
CA GLU A 89 4.70 -9.73 8.97
C GLU A 89 5.66 -10.19 10.07
N GLU A 90 6.31 -11.34 9.89
CA GLU A 90 7.31 -11.86 10.83
C GLU A 90 8.50 -10.88 10.99
N VAL A 91 9.09 -10.48 9.86
CA VAL A 91 10.22 -9.54 9.87
C VAL A 91 9.78 -8.19 10.43
N GLY A 92 8.61 -7.70 10.04
CA GLY A 92 8.05 -6.45 10.53
C GLY A 92 7.82 -6.46 12.05
N GLU A 93 7.30 -7.55 12.61
CA GLU A 93 7.11 -7.68 14.06
C GLU A 93 8.45 -7.63 14.80
N ARG A 94 9.45 -8.37 14.33
CA ARG A 94 10.80 -8.34 14.90
C ARG A 94 11.41 -6.95 14.87
N LEU A 95 11.32 -6.24 13.74
CA LEU A 95 11.87 -4.89 13.58
C LEU A 95 11.13 -3.87 14.46
N ARG A 96 9.80 -3.92 14.49
CA ARG A 96 9.00 -3.05 15.38
C ARG A 96 9.31 -3.28 16.86
N GLY A 97 9.61 -4.53 17.24
CA GLY A 97 10.05 -4.85 18.61
C GLY A 97 11.38 -4.21 19.01
N MET A 98 12.22 -3.85 18.04
CA MET A 98 13.50 -3.15 18.27
C MET A 98 13.33 -1.61 18.35
N MET A 99 12.14 -1.08 18.09
CA MET A 99 11.86 0.34 18.01
C MET A 99 11.01 0.78 19.23
N PRO A 100 11.64 1.28 20.33
CA PRO A 100 10.91 1.58 21.58
C PRO A 100 9.90 2.73 21.44
N TRP A 101 10.04 3.57 20.41
CA TRP A 101 9.12 4.67 20.13
C TRP A 101 7.82 4.22 19.43
N ILE A 102 7.75 2.98 18.92
CA ILE A 102 6.53 2.43 18.35
C ILE A 102 5.68 1.83 19.47
N GLN A 103 4.59 2.50 19.80
CA GLN A 103 3.63 1.98 20.79
C GLN A 103 2.69 0.97 20.15
N LYS A 104 2.67 -0.25 20.66
CA LYS A 104 1.73 -1.29 20.22
C LYS A 104 0.28 -0.86 20.52
N GLY A 105 -0.60 -1.03 19.54
CA GLY A 105 -2.04 -0.83 19.72
C GLY A 105 -2.53 0.62 19.69
N LYS A 106 -1.68 1.60 19.35
CA LYS A 106 -2.09 3.02 19.35
C LYS A 106 -3.09 3.38 18.24
N LEU A 107 -2.99 2.72 17.10
CA LEU A 107 -3.81 3.02 15.90
C LEU A 107 -4.76 1.89 15.51
N VAL A 108 -4.45 0.67 15.91
CA VAL A 108 -5.22 -0.53 15.54
C VAL A 108 -5.98 -1.05 16.74
N ASP A 109 -7.29 -0.96 16.67
CA ASP A 109 -8.22 -1.52 17.67
C ASP A 109 -8.84 -2.80 17.07
N LYS A 110 -8.40 -3.96 17.57
CA LYS A 110 -8.87 -5.26 17.07
C LYS A 110 -10.27 -5.62 17.54
N GLU A 111 -10.85 -4.88 18.49
CA GLU A 111 -12.20 -5.10 19.00
C GLU A 111 -13.27 -4.46 18.11
N LYS A 112 -12.87 -3.61 17.16
CA LYS A 112 -13.78 -2.89 16.25
C LYS A 112 -14.01 -3.56 14.88
N ASN A 113 -13.43 -4.72 14.64
CA ASN A 113 -13.62 -5.47 13.39
C ASN A 113 -14.09 -6.90 13.67
#